data_de6f26b648f8368fcae6d6a9f62930b5
#
_entry.id   de6f26b648f8368fcae6d6a9f62930b5
#
_cell.length_a   1.000
_cell.length_b   1.000
_cell.length_c   1.000
_cell.angle_alpha   90.00
_cell.angle_beta   90.00
_cell.angle_gamma   90.00
#
_symmetry.space_group_name_H-M   'P 1'
#
loop_
_entity.id
_entity.type
_entity.pdbx_description
1 polymer ?
#
loop_
_entity_poly.entity_id
_entity_poly.type
_entity_poly.pdbx_seq_one_letter_code
_entity_poly.pdbx_strand_id
1 'polypeptide(L)'
;VDLSVGNPINPMIDRRDFLARALTAVGAVVAATGVPAAAWAATQQHQFAVTGPFTRSTVAEIARALSKKPYEAPDASLPSVLETLTYDQYRDIRFRPEAAIWADKGLPYQMQLFHRGSYFKEPVEMALVDNGQATHLAYDPSLFNYGPLVPQPIPAEDIGFSGFRLHAPINKPDVFDEVLVFQGASYFRSLGKDQTYGLSARGLALKTADPEGEEFPLFRAFWVETPAAGSDTCVVNALLDSPSVSGAYRFTVRPGWPTTIDVEAQLFPRADLDKVGLAPGTSMFYFSANGRTEIDDFRPEVHDSDGLLMVTGRGDRWWRPLANPKELQISGFQDRSPRGFGLIQRDRAFASYQDLEAAYQRRPSLWIEPVGDWGAGAVTLVEIPTNSEIHDNIVAYWSPQDKIPAGTEFFFAYRLFWGGDPALAAGAAYVAATRSGRAGVGGPTPVRLFVIDYGYFEGVDPVKLGNAKASVQASKGTVKNVVVAANPETQGLRLSFELDPGNETLIELTAALAFESGQTAETWAFRWTS
;
A
#
# COMPACT_ATOMS: atom_id res chain seq x y z
N VAL A 1 33.24 -42.99 -4.42
CA VAL A 1 32.22 -43.33 -3.43
C VAL A 1 31.04 -42.37 -3.67
N ASP A 2 30.03 -42.97 -4.24
CA ASP A 2 28.75 -42.41 -4.64
C ASP A 2 27.89 -42.07 -3.39
N LEU A 3 27.38 -40.88 -3.29
CA LEU A 3 26.29 -40.51 -2.38
C LEU A 3 25.32 -39.56 -3.06
N SER A 4 24.44 -40.15 -3.86
CA SER A 4 23.19 -39.56 -4.29
C SER A 4 22.14 -39.74 -3.20
N VAL A 5 21.76 -38.66 -2.50
CA VAL A 5 20.46 -38.58 -1.81
C VAL A 5 19.90 -37.18 -2.09
N GLY A 6 18.99 -37.12 -3.03
CA GLY A 6 18.24 -35.92 -3.34
C GLY A 6 17.18 -35.64 -2.27
N ASN A 7 17.26 -34.47 -1.67
CA ASN A 7 16.11 -33.86 -0.99
C ASN A 7 15.33 -33.01 -1.98
N PRO A 8 14.01 -33.06 -2.03
CA PRO A 8 13.22 -32.21 -2.92
C PRO A 8 13.30 -30.77 -2.42
N ILE A 9 13.95 -29.94 -3.23
CA ILE A 9 13.94 -28.48 -3.06
C ILE A 9 12.51 -28.01 -3.27
N ASN A 10 11.90 -27.50 -2.21
CA ASN A 10 10.64 -26.79 -2.26
C ASN A 10 10.84 -25.56 -3.17
N PRO A 11 10.04 -25.34 -4.23
CA PRO A 11 10.24 -24.20 -5.10
C PRO A 11 9.99 -22.92 -4.32
N MET A 12 10.99 -22.05 -4.26
CA MET A 12 10.87 -20.70 -3.71
C MET A 12 9.74 -19.95 -4.44
N ILE A 13 8.77 -19.46 -3.67
CA ILE A 13 7.70 -18.61 -4.17
C ILE A 13 8.28 -17.22 -4.42
N ASP A 14 8.46 -16.87 -5.69
CA ASP A 14 8.96 -15.56 -6.14
C ASP A 14 7.90 -14.45 -5.91
N ARG A 15 8.32 -13.17 -5.80
CA ARG A 15 7.47 -11.94 -5.80
C ARG A 15 6.35 -11.99 -6.84
N ARG A 16 6.63 -12.68 -7.90
CA ARG A 16 5.78 -13.08 -9.00
C ARG A 16 4.63 -13.99 -8.56
N ASP A 17 4.90 -14.95 -7.68
CA ASP A 17 3.91 -15.94 -7.22
C ASP A 17 2.94 -15.39 -6.17
N PHE A 18 3.32 -14.37 -5.39
CA PHE A 18 2.40 -13.73 -4.44
C PHE A 18 1.37 -12.86 -5.15
N LEU A 19 1.80 -12.03 -6.11
CA LEU A 19 0.87 -11.31 -6.99
C LEU A 19 -0.01 -12.28 -7.79
N ALA A 20 0.53 -13.43 -8.23
CA ALA A 20 -0.22 -14.47 -8.90
C ALA A 20 -1.22 -15.18 -7.97
N ARG A 21 -0.86 -15.44 -6.71
CA ARG A 21 -1.75 -16.12 -5.75
C ARG A 21 -2.85 -15.20 -5.21
N ALA A 22 -2.58 -13.91 -5.07
CA ALA A 22 -3.63 -12.93 -4.80
C ALA A 22 -4.65 -12.84 -5.94
N LEU A 23 -4.24 -13.17 -7.17
CA LEU A 23 -5.09 -13.19 -8.37
C LEU A 23 -5.69 -14.58 -8.68
N THR A 24 -5.11 -15.68 -8.19
CA THR A 24 -5.57 -17.06 -8.51
C THR A 24 -6.64 -17.64 -7.57
N ALA A 25 -6.99 -16.98 -6.49
CA ALA A 25 -8.08 -17.44 -5.61
C ALA A 25 -9.49 -17.34 -6.22
N VAL A 26 -9.63 -16.81 -7.43
CA VAL A 26 -10.93 -16.66 -8.14
C VAL A 26 -11.08 -17.60 -9.35
N GLY A 27 -10.14 -18.48 -9.61
CA GLY A 27 -10.11 -19.24 -10.85
C GLY A 27 -10.14 -20.77 -10.73
N ALA A 28 -11.14 -21.39 -10.12
CA ALA A 28 -11.34 -22.82 -10.28
C ALA A 28 -12.84 -23.15 -10.36
N VAL A 29 -13.28 -23.45 -11.52
CA VAL A 29 -14.29 -24.34 -12.08
C VAL A 29 -15.02 -23.68 -13.26
N VAL A 30 -14.54 -23.85 -14.48
CA VAL A 30 -15.40 -24.05 -15.66
C VAL A 30 -14.71 -25.05 -16.58
N ALA A 31 -15.39 -26.17 -16.81
CA ALA A 31 -14.98 -27.21 -17.72
C ALA A 31 -15.03 -26.72 -19.19
N ALA A 32 -14.02 -27.13 -19.95
CA ALA A 32 -13.86 -26.85 -21.37
C ALA A 32 -15.03 -27.32 -22.21
N THR A 33 -15.69 -26.39 -22.90
CA THR A 33 -16.39 -26.67 -24.14
C THR A 33 -15.79 -25.79 -25.22
N GLY A 34 -15.14 -26.43 -26.20
CA GLY A 34 -14.48 -25.78 -27.31
C GLY A 34 -15.43 -24.93 -28.15
N VAL A 35 -15.17 -23.66 -28.24
CA VAL A 35 -15.76 -22.70 -29.19
C VAL A 35 -14.70 -22.37 -30.24
N PRO A 36 -15.03 -22.39 -31.55
CA PRO A 36 -14.03 -22.14 -32.59
C PRO A 36 -13.51 -20.71 -32.57
N ALA A 37 -12.25 -20.54 -32.87
CA ALA A 37 -11.50 -19.24 -32.87
C ALA A 37 -12.08 -18.14 -33.78
N ALA A 38 -13.05 -18.42 -34.60
CA ALA A 38 -13.71 -17.43 -35.48
C ALA A 38 -14.82 -16.61 -34.78
N ALA A 39 -15.19 -16.93 -33.52
CA ALA A 39 -16.18 -16.17 -32.77
C ALA A 39 -15.61 -14.97 -31.99
N TRP A 40 -14.29 -14.80 -31.96
CA TRP A 40 -13.61 -13.75 -31.20
C TRP A 40 -13.57 -12.37 -31.89
N ALA A 41 -13.88 -12.31 -33.19
CA ALA A 41 -13.81 -11.06 -33.97
C ALA A 41 -15.09 -10.21 -33.90
N ALA A 42 -16.11 -10.63 -33.16
CA ALA A 42 -17.36 -9.90 -33.06
C ALA A 42 -17.67 -9.54 -31.60
N THR A 43 -17.53 -8.23 -31.31
CA THR A 43 -18.08 -7.57 -30.13
C THR A 43 -17.31 -7.74 -28.81
N GLN A 44 -16.14 -7.11 -28.66
CA GLN A 44 -15.89 -6.45 -27.38
C GLN A 44 -16.83 -5.23 -27.31
N GLN A 45 -18.08 -5.47 -26.93
CA GLN A 45 -18.91 -4.37 -26.45
C GLN A 45 -18.26 -3.89 -25.15
N HIS A 46 -17.82 -2.62 -25.14
CA HIS A 46 -17.36 -1.98 -23.90
C HIS A 46 -18.46 -2.16 -22.87
N GLN A 47 -18.15 -2.84 -21.77
CA GLN A 47 -19.12 -3.21 -20.74
C GLN A 47 -19.67 -1.96 -20.04
N PHE A 48 -18.88 -0.89 -20.03
CA PHE A 48 -19.23 0.38 -19.39
C PHE A 48 -19.34 1.50 -20.43
N ALA A 49 -20.19 2.48 -20.17
CA ALA A 49 -20.35 3.64 -21.04
C ALA A 49 -19.12 4.57 -20.96
N VAL A 50 -18.01 4.16 -21.59
CA VAL A 50 -16.75 4.92 -21.62
C VAL A 50 -16.72 6.01 -22.70
N THR A 51 -17.77 6.14 -23.52
CA THR A 51 -17.90 7.17 -24.54
C THR A 51 -19.23 7.90 -24.41
N GLY A 52 -19.21 9.23 -24.43
CA GLY A 52 -20.39 10.09 -24.37
C GLY A 52 -20.30 11.18 -23.30
N PRO A 53 -21.43 11.81 -22.94
CA PRO A 53 -21.46 12.83 -21.90
C PRO A 53 -20.96 12.28 -20.56
N PHE A 54 -20.06 13.04 -19.92
CA PHE A 54 -19.46 12.68 -18.64
C PHE A 54 -19.69 13.79 -17.62
N THR A 55 -20.18 13.42 -16.45
CA THR A 55 -20.39 14.31 -15.32
C THR A 55 -19.79 13.69 -14.06
N ARG A 56 -19.70 14.45 -12.98
CA ARG A 56 -19.21 13.96 -11.68
C ARG A 56 -20.03 12.77 -11.15
N SER A 57 -21.31 12.62 -11.51
CA SER A 57 -22.16 11.52 -11.08
C SER A 57 -22.06 10.27 -11.96
N THR A 58 -21.47 10.37 -13.14
CA THR A 58 -21.49 9.28 -14.14
C THR A 58 -21.00 7.95 -13.56
N VAL A 59 -19.85 7.94 -12.90
CA VAL A 59 -19.29 6.69 -12.34
C VAL A 59 -20.14 6.15 -11.19
N ALA A 60 -20.70 7.03 -10.34
CA ALA A 60 -21.58 6.63 -9.26
C ALA A 60 -22.88 6.01 -9.78
N GLU A 61 -23.44 6.54 -10.87
CA GLU A 61 -24.63 5.99 -11.54
C GLU A 61 -24.35 4.59 -12.12
N ILE A 62 -23.18 4.41 -12.76
CA ILE A 62 -22.74 3.10 -13.27
C ILE A 62 -22.57 2.11 -12.11
N ALA A 63 -21.85 2.48 -11.06
CA ALA A 63 -21.61 1.63 -9.89
C ALA A 63 -22.95 1.25 -9.20
N ARG A 64 -23.86 2.22 -9.01
CA ARG A 64 -25.19 1.96 -8.47
C ARG A 64 -26.02 1.00 -9.34
N ALA A 65 -25.90 1.09 -10.66
CA ALA A 65 -26.56 0.18 -11.58
C ALA A 65 -25.96 -1.23 -11.51
N LEU A 66 -24.63 -1.34 -11.38
CA LEU A 66 -23.94 -2.63 -11.22
C LEU A 66 -24.29 -3.32 -9.91
N SER A 67 -24.41 -2.58 -8.80
CA SER A 67 -24.73 -3.17 -7.49
C SER A 67 -26.08 -3.89 -7.48
N LYS A 68 -26.98 -3.57 -8.41
CA LYS A 68 -28.30 -4.20 -8.57
C LYS A 68 -28.28 -5.48 -9.42
N LYS A 69 -27.12 -5.84 -9.96
CA LYS A 69 -26.90 -7.04 -10.78
C LYS A 69 -25.95 -7.98 -10.06
N PRO A 70 -26.02 -9.29 -10.32
CA PRO A 70 -24.98 -10.22 -9.93
C PRO A 70 -23.62 -9.75 -10.46
N TYR A 71 -22.57 -10.04 -9.70
CA TYR A 71 -21.21 -9.74 -10.13
C TYR A 71 -20.83 -10.63 -11.32
N GLU A 72 -20.22 -10.02 -12.31
CA GLU A 72 -19.61 -10.69 -13.45
C GLU A 72 -18.12 -10.37 -13.49
N ALA A 73 -17.29 -11.41 -13.34
CA ALA A 73 -15.84 -11.25 -13.44
C ALA A 73 -15.44 -10.74 -14.84
N PRO A 74 -14.39 -9.91 -14.95
CA PRO A 74 -13.88 -9.52 -16.26
C PRO A 74 -13.39 -10.75 -17.04
N ASP A 75 -13.52 -10.70 -18.35
CA ASP A 75 -12.90 -11.70 -19.22
C ASP A 75 -11.37 -11.49 -19.23
N ALA A 76 -10.66 -12.33 -18.51
CA ALA A 76 -9.22 -12.32 -18.42
C ALA A 76 -8.52 -13.08 -19.57
N SER A 77 -9.27 -13.61 -20.52
CA SER A 77 -8.72 -14.37 -21.67
C SER A 77 -7.76 -13.50 -22.49
N LEU A 78 -6.68 -14.10 -22.91
CA LEU A 78 -5.67 -13.49 -23.77
C LEU A 78 -5.26 -14.47 -24.88
N PRO A 79 -4.80 -13.98 -26.03
CA PRO A 79 -4.08 -14.80 -27.00
C PRO A 79 -2.92 -15.52 -26.32
N SER A 80 -2.71 -16.78 -26.67
CA SER A 80 -1.73 -17.66 -26.01
C SER A 80 -0.31 -17.08 -25.92
N VAL A 81 0.09 -16.31 -26.92
CA VAL A 81 1.39 -15.63 -26.95
C VAL A 81 1.57 -14.61 -25.82
N LEU A 82 0.48 -13.99 -25.36
CA LEU A 82 0.47 -13.00 -24.29
C LEU A 82 0.15 -13.64 -22.92
N GLU A 83 -0.65 -14.69 -22.92
CA GLU A 83 -1.04 -15.39 -21.70
C GLU A 83 0.15 -16.08 -21.01
N THR A 84 1.06 -16.63 -21.79
CA THR A 84 2.20 -17.43 -21.32
C THR A 84 3.50 -16.63 -21.14
N LEU A 85 3.46 -15.30 -21.27
CA LEU A 85 4.66 -14.46 -21.09
C LEU A 85 5.27 -14.68 -19.72
N THR A 86 6.58 -14.87 -19.69
CA THR A 86 7.37 -14.73 -18.47
C THR A 86 7.38 -13.27 -18.02
N TYR A 87 7.76 -13.04 -16.77
CA TYR A 87 7.86 -11.67 -16.26
C TYR A 87 8.88 -10.83 -17.06
N ASP A 88 10.02 -11.40 -17.43
CA ASP A 88 11.05 -10.69 -18.20
C ASP A 88 10.58 -10.36 -19.62
N GLN A 89 9.84 -11.27 -20.25
CA GLN A 89 9.18 -11.00 -21.54
C GLN A 89 8.14 -9.89 -21.41
N TYR A 90 7.33 -9.92 -20.35
CA TYR A 90 6.34 -8.87 -20.09
C TYR A 90 6.99 -7.51 -19.86
N ARG A 91 8.07 -7.42 -19.09
CA ARG A 91 8.84 -6.18 -18.87
C ARG A 91 9.46 -5.62 -20.15
N ASP A 92 9.67 -6.45 -21.14
CA ASP A 92 10.22 -6.03 -22.43
C ASP A 92 9.15 -5.48 -23.40
N ILE A 93 7.87 -5.46 -22.95
CA ILE A 93 6.79 -4.69 -23.59
C ILE A 93 6.74 -3.31 -22.93
N ARG A 94 7.06 -2.26 -23.69
CA ARG A 94 7.16 -0.90 -23.16
C ARG A 94 6.29 0.05 -23.96
N PHE A 95 5.49 0.86 -23.29
CA PHE A 95 4.77 1.94 -23.95
C PHE A 95 5.77 2.91 -24.60
N ARG A 96 5.47 3.36 -25.80
CA ARG A 96 6.33 4.29 -26.55
C ARG A 96 6.22 5.69 -25.95
N PRO A 97 7.29 6.30 -25.43
CA PRO A 97 7.24 7.62 -24.79
C PRO A 97 6.69 8.71 -25.71
N GLU A 98 7.00 8.63 -27.01
CA GLU A 98 6.51 9.57 -28.02
C GLU A 98 5.01 9.45 -28.30
N ALA A 99 4.39 8.32 -27.96
CA ALA A 99 2.95 8.09 -28.05
C ALA A 99 2.22 8.42 -26.73
N ALA A 100 2.92 8.95 -25.72
CA ALA A 100 2.30 9.27 -24.45
C ALA A 100 1.16 10.30 -24.67
N ILE A 101 0.03 10.00 -24.05
CA ILE A 101 -1.15 10.86 -24.13
C ILE A 101 -0.79 12.23 -23.57
N TRP A 102 -1.12 13.29 -24.32
CA TRP A 102 -0.80 14.71 -24.10
C TRP A 102 0.68 15.11 -24.30
N ALA A 103 1.55 14.25 -24.80
CA ALA A 103 2.97 14.57 -24.99
C ALA A 103 3.21 15.78 -25.91
N ASP A 104 2.33 15.95 -26.93
CA ASP A 104 2.38 17.02 -27.92
C ASP A 104 1.55 18.26 -27.56
N LYS A 105 0.82 18.24 -26.43
CA LYS A 105 -0.14 19.29 -26.05
C LYS A 105 0.42 20.36 -25.12
N GLY A 106 1.67 20.23 -24.66
CA GLY A 106 2.27 21.17 -23.70
C GLY A 106 1.55 21.23 -22.36
N LEU A 107 0.88 20.13 -21.98
CA LEU A 107 0.17 20.01 -20.71
C LEU A 107 1.14 19.58 -19.59
N PRO A 108 0.81 19.86 -18.31
CA PRO A 108 1.68 19.53 -17.18
C PRO A 108 1.71 18.04 -16.83
N TYR A 109 0.96 17.21 -17.54
CA TYR A 109 0.90 15.77 -17.35
C TYR A 109 1.02 15.02 -18.68
N GLN A 110 1.54 13.80 -18.58
CA GLN A 110 1.50 12.81 -19.65
C GLN A 110 0.98 11.50 -19.07
N MET A 111 0.32 10.67 -19.89
CA MET A 111 -0.18 9.36 -19.48
C MET A 111 0.32 8.28 -20.43
N GLN A 112 0.72 7.15 -19.87
CA GLN A 112 1.10 5.95 -20.60
C GLN A 112 0.27 4.77 -20.09
N LEU A 113 -0.03 3.82 -20.97
CA LEU A 113 -0.89 2.67 -20.69
C LEU A 113 -0.07 1.41 -20.51
N PHE A 114 -0.56 0.44 -19.73
CA PHE A 114 0.08 -0.85 -19.55
C PHE A 114 -0.58 -1.91 -20.43
N HIS A 115 0.28 -2.70 -21.07
CA HIS A 115 -0.15 -3.86 -21.86
C HIS A 115 -0.72 -4.95 -20.94
N ARG A 116 -1.66 -5.75 -21.45
CA ARG A 116 -2.10 -6.98 -20.77
C ARG A 116 -1.12 -8.12 -21.07
N GLY A 117 -0.93 -9.01 -20.11
CA GLY A 117 -0.06 -10.19 -20.27
C GLY A 117 0.51 -10.68 -18.96
N SER A 118 1.07 -11.88 -18.95
CA SER A 118 1.65 -12.52 -17.77
C SER A 118 0.66 -12.54 -16.59
N TYR A 119 0.95 -11.84 -15.51
CA TYR A 119 0.09 -11.75 -14.32
C TYR A 119 -1.04 -10.73 -14.45
N PHE A 120 -0.95 -9.78 -15.39
CA PHE A 120 -1.92 -8.70 -15.58
C PHE A 120 -2.86 -9.03 -16.72
N LYS A 121 -3.79 -9.95 -16.46
CA LYS A 121 -4.70 -10.50 -17.50
C LYS A 121 -6.04 -9.76 -17.55
N GLU A 122 -6.51 -9.22 -16.43
CA GLU A 122 -7.79 -8.53 -16.37
C GLU A 122 -7.76 -7.23 -17.18
N PRO A 123 -8.75 -7.01 -18.06
CA PRO A 123 -8.85 -5.76 -18.81
C PRO A 123 -9.37 -4.63 -17.93
N VAL A 124 -8.82 -3.45 -18.19
CA VAL A 124 -9.29 -2.18 -17.65
C VAL A 124 -9.72 -1.30 -18.82
N GLU A 125 -10.97 -0.83 -18.81
CA GLU A 125 -11.46 0.12 -19.80
C GLU A 125 -10.94 1.52 -19.50
N MET A 126 -10.44 2.22 -20.53
CA MET A 126 -9.84 3.53 -20.39
C MET A 126 -10.58 4.57 -21.23
N ALA A 127 -10.85 5.74 -20.66
CA ALA A 127 -11.39 6.87 -21.38
C ALA A 127 -10.70 8.18 -20.98
N LEU A 128 -10.58 9.09 -21.95
CA LEU A 128 -10.23 10.49 -21.69
C LEU A 128 -11.51 11.30 -21.59
N VAL A 129 -11.54 12.24 -20.64
CA VAL A 129 -12.63 13.21 -20.52
C VAL A 129 -12.12 14.59 -20.93
N ASP A 130 -12.69 15.15 -21.97
CA ASP A 130 -12.40 16.49 -22.43
C ASP A 130 -13.70 17.29 -22.53
N ASN A 131 -13.77 18.45 -21.87
CA ASN A 131 -14.95 19.32 -21.86
C ASN A 131 -16.28 18.59 -21.56
N GLY A 132 -16.27 17.65 -20.61
CA GLY A 132 -17.45 16.86 -20.21
C GLY A 132 -17.87 15.79 -21.22
N GLN A 133 -17.00 15.42 -22.16
CA GLN A 133 -17.18 14.32 -23.08
C GLN A 133 -16.11 13.26 -22.83
N ALA A 134 -16.53 12.02 -22.55
CA ALA A 134 -15.67 10.87 -22.47
C ALA A 134 -15.45 10.27 -23.86
N THR A 135 -14.23 9.89 -24.16
CA THR A 135 -13.83 9.19 -25.38
C THR A 135 -13.01 7.96 -25.00
N HIS A 136 -13.43 6.80 -25.46
CA HIS A 136 -12.73 5.54 -25.22
C HIS A 136 -11.32 5.55 -25.84
N LEU A 137 -10.36 4.99 -25.12
CA LEU A 137 -9.01 4.74 -25.60
C LEU A 137 -8.93 3.28 -26.07
N ALA A 138 -8.95 3.07 -27.38
CA ALA A 138 -8.79 1.75 -27.96
C ALA A 138 -7.34 1.26 -27.85
N TYR A 139 -7.16 -0.03 -27.63
CA TYR A 139 -5.85 -0.65 -27.70
C TYR A 139 -5.35 -0.66 -29.16
N ASP A 140 -4.08 -0.31 -29.33
CA ASP A 140 -3.34 -0.44 -30.58
C ASP A 140 -1.93 -0.97 -30.25
N PRO A 141 -1.51 -2.11 -30.81
CA PRO A 141 -0.17 -2.65 -30.55
C PRO A 141 0.96 -1.69 -30.97
N SER A 142 0.72 -0.76 -31.90
CA SER A 142 1.70 0.25 -32.29
C SER A 142 2.05 1.25 -31.18
N LEU A 143 1.25 1.33 -30.11
CA LEU A 143 1.55 2.13 -28.91
C LEU A 143 2.72 1.58 -28.10
N PHE A 144 3.16 0.33 -28.38
CA PHE A 144 4.17 -0.36 -27.60
C PHE A 144 5.39 -0.71 -28.44
N ASN A 145 6.55 -0.71 -27.78
CA ASN A 145 7.76 -1.33 -28.26
C ASN A 145 7.83 -2.75 -27.66
N TYR A 146 7.98 -3.74 -28.54
CA TYR A 146 8.16 -5.13 -28.17
C TYR A 146 9.64 -5.49 -28.33
N GLY A 147 10.31 -5.70 -27.21
CA GLY A 147 11.74 -6.03 -27.20
C GLY A 147 12.01 -7.46 -27.70
N PRO A 148 13.29 -7.84 -27.80
CA PRO A 148 13.70 -9.11 -28.38
C PRO A 148 13.25 -10.35 -27.60
N LEU A 149 12.85 -10.21 -26.34
CA LEU A 149 12.35 -11.33 -25.53
C LEU A 149 10.88 -11.65 -25.80
N VAL A 150 10.14 -10.73 -26.43
CA VAL A 150 8.69 -10.88 -26.63
C VAL A 150 8.41 -11.76 -27.85
N PRO A 151 7.66 -12.88 -27.69
CA PRO A 151 7.29 -13.73 -28.82
C PRO A 151 6.43 -12.99 -29.84
N GLN A 152 6.63 -13.33 -31.13
CA GLN A 152 5.90 -12.74 -32.25
C GLN A 152 5.09 -13.82 -33.01
N PRO A 153 4.02 -13.48 -33.72
CA PRO A 153 3.46 -12.13 -33.89
C PRO A 153 2.59 -11.67 -32.72
N ILE A 154 2.52 -10.35 -32.50
CA ILE A 154 1.58 -9.75 -31.56
C ILE A 154 0.19 -9.65 -32.23
N PRO A 155 -0.87 -10.06 -31.55
CA PRO A 155 -2.23 -9.92 -32.06
C PRO A 155 -2.62 -8.45 -32.26
N ALA A 156 -3.38 -8.19 -33.33
CA ALA A 156 -3.88 -6.87 -33.66
C ALA A 156 -5.27 -6.56 -33.07
N GLU A 157 -5.90 -7.59 -32.45
CA GLU A 157 -7.20 -7.41 -31.81
C GLU A 157 -7.09 -6.44 -30.62
N ASP A 158 -8.18 -5.69 -30.38
CA ASP A 158 -8.28 -4.86 -29.17
C ASP A 158 -8.39 -5.76 -27.93
N ILE A 159 -7.29 -5.89 -27.22
CA ILE A 159 -7.23 -6.66 -25.97
C ILE A 159 -7.45 -5.78 -24.73
N GLY A 160 -7.59 -4.46 -24.89
CA GLY A 160 -7.62 -3.51 -23.79
C GLY A 160 -6.26 -3.34 -23.09
N PHE A 161 -6.28 -2.70 -21.94
CA PHE A 161 -5.10 -2.39 -21.13
C PHE A 161 -5.20 -3.05 -19.76
N SER A 162 -4.08 -3.15 -19.03
CA SER A 162 -4.08 -3.66 -17.64
C SER A 162 -4.00 -2.54 -16.59
N GLY A 163 -3.93 -1.29 -17.03
CA GLY A 163 -3.78 -0.12 -16.18
C GLY A 163 -3.04 1.00 -16.88
N PHE A 164 -2.60 1.99 -16.11
CA PHE A 164 -1.90 3.16 -16.64
C PHE A 164 -0.99 3.80 -15.60
N ARG A 165 -0.16 4.73 -16.07
CA ARG A 165 0.68 5.58 -15.24
C ARG A 165 0.59 7.04 -15.68
N LEU A 166 0.63 7.93 -14.69
CA LEU A 166 0.75 9.37 -14.91
C LEU A 166 2.20 9.82 -14.70
N HIS A 167 2.61 10.74 -15.54
CA HIS A 167 3.90 11.40 -15.47
C HIS A 167 3.70 12.90 -15.27
N ALA A 168 4.58 13.53 -14.49
CA ALA A 168 4.61 14.98 -14.26
C ALA A 168 6.04 15.46 -14.01
N PRO A 169 6.36 16.74 -14.22
CA PRO A 169 7.68 17.30 -13.99
C PRO A 169 7.92 17.54 -12.48
N ILE A 170 8.06 16.46 -11.68
CA ILE A 170 8.19 16.54 -10.23
C ILE A 170 9.63 16.86 -9.78
N ASN A 171 10.65 16.31 -10.47
CA ASN A 171 12.06 16.48 -10.10
C ASN A 171 12.72 17.61 -10.90
N LYS A 172 12.47 17.66 -12.22
CA LYS A 172 13.02 18.65 -13.14
C LYS A 172 11.93 19.17 -14.08
N PRO A 173 11.91 20.45 -14.43
CA PRO A 173 10.84 21.04 -15.26
C PRO A 173 10.65 20.40 -16.64
N ASP A 174 11.74 19.89 -17.22
CA ASP A 174 11.73 19.33 -18.58
C ASP A 174 11.67 17.80 -18.61
N VAL A 175 11.53 17.15 -17.45
CA VAL A 175 11.50 15.68 -17.33
C VAL A 175 10.18 15.26 -16.70
N PHE A 176 9.40 14.49 -17.45
CA PHE A 176 8.15 13.90 -16.97
C PHE A 176 8.46 12.58 -16.26
N ASP A 177 8.62 12.66 -14.95
CA ASP A 177 8.82 11.49 -14.09
C ASP A 177 7.49 10.78 -13.85
N GLU A 178 7.52 9.47 -13.70
CA GLU A 178 6.36 8.69 -13.27
C GLU A 178 5.98 9.05 -11.83
N VAL A 179 4.73 9.47 -11.60
CA VAL A 179 4.27 9.95 -10.29
C VAL A 179 3.12 9.15 -9.70
N LEU A 180 2.39 8.41 -10.53
CA LEU A 180 1.26 7.60 -10.10
C LEU A 180 1.07 6.42 -11.04
N VAL A 181 0.81 5.25 -10.48
CA VAL A 181 0.51 4.00 -11.21
C VAL A 181 -0.77 3.38 -10.67
N PHE A 182 -1.65 2.95 -11.58
CA PHE A 182 -2.75 2.03 -11.29
C PHE A 182 -2.54 0.77 -12.10
N GLN A 183 -2.34 -0.37 -11.44
CA GLN A 183 -2.22 -1.67 -12.10
C GLN A 183 -2.46 -2.81 -11.12
N GLY A 184 -3.27 -3.79 -11.52
CA GLY A 184 -3.62 -4.97 -10.75
C GLY A 184 -4.68 -4.72 -9.67
N ALA A 185 -5.78 -5.45 -9.69
CA ALA A 185 -6.91 -5.30 -8.78
C ALA A 185 -7.29 -3.82 -8.56
N SER A 186 -7.26 -3.33 -7.31
CA SER A 186 -7.47 -1.91 -7.02
C SER A 186 -6.21 -1.23 -6.46
N TYR A 187 -5.04 -1.79 -6.75
CA TYR A 187 -3.76 -1.23 -6.28
C TYR A 187 -3.36 0.03 -7.06
N PHE A 188 -2.78 0.95 -6.33
CA PHE A 188 -2.09 2.10 -6.90
C PHE A 188 -0.89 2.51 -6.05
N ARG A 189 0.08 3.14 -6.69
CA ARG A 189 1.32 3.60 -6.06
C ARG A 189 1.60 5.02 -6.49
N SER A 190 2.16 5.80 -5.57
CA SER A 190 2.66 7.13 -5.86
C SER A 190 4.00 7.36 -5.15
N LEU A 191 4.61 8.50 -5.41
CA LEU A 191 5.86 8.93 -4.79
C LEU A 191 5.91 10.46 -4.70
N GLY A 192 6.73 10.96 -3.80
CA GLY A 192 7.07 12.38 -3.73
C GLY A 192 8.32 12.69 -4.55
N LYS A 193 8.66 13.98 -4.61
CA LYS A 193 9.90 14.46 -5.23
C LYS A 193 11.13 13.71 -4.68
N ASP A 194 12.08 13.37 -5.57
CA ASP A 194 13.35 12.69 -5.26
C ASP A 194 13.20 11.29 -4.63
N GLN A 195 12.01 10.67 -4.72
CA GLN A 195 11.75 9.33 -4.20
C GLN A 195 11.65 8.27 -5.30
N THR A 196 11.68 7.00 -4.88
CA THR A 196 11.40 5.81 -5.69
C THR A 196 10.14 5.12 -5.18
N TYR A 197 9.51 4.25 -5.97
CA TYR A 197 8.36 3.49 -5.50
C TYR A 197 8.71 2.55 -4.34
N GLY A 198 7.80 2.44 -3.39
CA GLY A 198 7.83 1.51 -2.28
C GLY A 198 6.44 0.90 -2.07
N LEU A 199 5.82 1.25 -0.96
CA LEU A 199 4.49 0.77 -0.56
C LEU A 199 3.39 1.15 -1.57
N SER A 200 2.23 0.50 -1.40
CA SER A 200 1.04 0.67 -2.23
C SER A 200 -0.16 1.16 -1.40
N ALA A 201 -1.18 1.68 -2.07
CA ALA A 201 -2.54 1.77 -1.55
C ALA A 201 -3.48 0.91 -2.38
N ARG A 202 -4.66 0.62 -1.85
CA ARG A 202 -5.75 -0.08 -2.55
C ARG A 202 -7.01 0.78 -2.53
N GLY A 203 -7.91 0.58 -3.48
CA GLY A 203 -9.23 1.22 -3.43
C GLY A 203 -10.01 0.81 -2.18
N LEU A 204 -10.09 -0.49 -1.93
CA LEU A 204 -10.80 -1.07 -0.80
C LEU A 204 -10.15 -2.38 -0.37
N ALA A 205 -10.19 -2.69 0.93
CA ALA A 205 -9.82 -3.99 1.47
C ALA A 205 -11.08 -4.71 1.97
N LEU A 206 -11.25 -5.97 1.59
CA LEU A 206 -12.35 -6.82 2.02
C LEU A 206 -11.82 -8.15 2.52
N LYS A 207 -12.15 -8.50 3.75
CA LYS A 207 -11.73 -9.76 4.37
C LYS A 207 -10.23 -10.00 4.33
N THR A 208 -9.43 -8.95 4.55
CA THR A 208 -7.96 -9.06 4.52
C THR A 208 -7.46 -10.06 5.54
N ALA A 209 -6.66 -11.01 5.07
CA ALA A 209 -6.14 -12.13 5.87
C ALA A 209 -7.22 -13.02 6.51
N ASP A 210 -8.42 -13.05 5.97
CA ASP A 210 -9.50 -13.92 6.43
C ASP A 210 -9.19 -15.38 6.10
N PRO A 211 -9.38 -16.33 7.03
CA PRO A 211 -9.19 -17.76 6.75
C PRO A 211 -10.10 -18.30 5.63
N GLU A 212 -11.27 -17.69 5.40
CA GLU A 212 -12.18 -18.05 4.33
C GLU A 212 -11.78 -17.48 2.96
N GLY A 213 -10.76 -16.63 2.92
CA GLY A 213 -10.22 -15.99 1.73
C GLY A 213 -10.50 -14.48 1.67
N GLU A 214 -9.52 -13.74 1.17
CA GLU A 214 -9.62 -12.30 0.92
C GLU A 214 -10.36 -12.04 -0.39
N GLU A 215 -11.20 -11.01 -0.43
CA GLU A 215 -11.83 -10.52 -1.65
C GLU A 215 -11.06 -9.30 -2.15
N PHE A 216 -10.66 -9.33 -3.43
CA PHE A 216 -9.92 -8.26 -4.08
C PHE A 216 -10.81 -7.49 -5.06
N PRO A 217 -11.37 -6.34 -4.68
CA PRO A 217 -12.08 -5.48 -5.62
C PRO A 217 -11.17 -5.01 -6.75
N LEU A 218 -11.71 -4.94 -7.96
CA LEU A 218 -10.99 -4.56 -9.18
C LEU A 218 -11.42 -3.16 -9.62
N PHE A 219 -10.47 -2.32 -10.00
CA PHE A 219 -10.80 -1.18 -10.85
C PHE A 219 -11.05 -1.67 -12.28
N ARG A 220 -12.29 -1.51 -12.74
CA ARG A 220 -12.79 -2.05 -14.02
C ARG A 220 -12.68 -1.04 -15.16
N ALA A 221 -12.78 0.25 -14.84
CA ALA A 221 -12.71 1.33 -15.81
C ALA A 221 -12.19 2.60 -15.17
N PHE A 222 -11.52 3.42 -15.99
CA PHE A 222 -11.03 4.73 -15.60
C PHE A 222 -11.43 5.81 -16.62
N TRP A 223 -11.80 6.97 -16.12
CA TRP A 223 -12.02 8.20 -16.88
C TRP A 223 -11.03 9.25 -16.37
N VAL A 224 -10.06 9.59 -17.20
CA VAL A 224 -9.02 10.56 -16.85
C VAL A 224 -9.36 11.88 -17.49
N GLU A 225 -9.56 12.91 -16.65
CA GLU A 225 -9.90 14.25 -17.13
C GLU A 225 -8.66 14.92 -17.73
N THR A 226 -8.78 15.48 -18.95
CA THR A 226 -7.70 16.23 -19.58
C THR A 226 -7.36 17.45 -18.73
N PRO A 227 -6.12 17.56 -18.20
CA PRO A 227 -5.75 18.68 -17.35
C PRO A 227 -5.79 20.01 -18.13
N ALA A 228 -6.21 21.07 -17.48
CA ALA A 228 -6.08 22.40 -18.06
C ALA A 228 -4.60 22.81 -18.16
N ALA A 229 -4.27 23.67 -19.12
CA ALA A 229 -2.93 24.22 -19.23
C ALA A 229 -2.54 24.95 -17.92
N GLY A 230 -1.37 24.60 -17.37
CA GLY A 230 -0.89 25.16 -16.10
C GLY A 230 -1.59 24.62 -14.85
N SER A 231 -2.45 23.60 -14.95
CA SER A 231 -3.05 22.95 -13.79
C SER A 231 -1.99 22.21 -12.96
N ASP A 232 -2.05 22.34 -11.64
CA ASP A 232 -1.26 21.56 -10.70
C ASP A 232 -1.89 20.22 -10.35
N THR A 233 -3.08 19.92 -10.90
CA THR A 233 -3.85 18.71 -10.61
C THR A 233 -4.23 17.92 -11.85
N CYS A 234 -4.29 16.61 -11.70
CA CYS A 234 -4.91 15.68 -12.66
C CYS A 234 -6.01 14.90 -11.93
N VAL A 235 -7.16 14.73 -12.57
CA VAL A 235 -8.31 14.03 -12.01
C VAL A 235 -8.49 12.68 -12.68
N VAL A 236 -8.61 11.64 -11.88
CA VAL A 236 -8.87 10.26 -12.28
C VAL A 236 -10.16 9.80 -11.63
N ASN A 237 -11.14 9.40 -12.42
CA ASN A 237 -12.35 8.75 -11.93
C ASN A 237 -12.25 7.26 -12.20
N ALA A 238 -12.65 6.40 -11.25
CA ALA A 238 -12.50 4.95 -11.35
C ALA A 238 -13.78 4.23 -10.91
N LEU A 239 -14.12 3.18 -11.65
CA LEU A 239 -15.18 2.25 -11.30
C LEU A 239 -14.57 1.01 -10.65
N LEU A 240 -14.94 0.75 -9.40
CA LEU A 240 -14.56 -0.43 -8.65
C LEU A 240 -15.69 -1.45 -8.68
N ASP A 241 -15.36 -2.73 -8.83
CA ASP A 241 -16.33 -3.81 -8.79
C ASP A 241 -15.77 -5.10 -8.20
N SER A 242 -16.61 -5.83 -7.44
CA SER A 242 -16.30 -7.12 -6.83
C SER A 242 -17.59 -7.87 -6.46
N PRO A 243 -17.54 -9.15 -6.06
CA PRO A 243 -18.72 -9.90 -5.63
C PRO A 243 -19.58 -9.20 -4.58
N SER A 244 -18.96 -8.56 -3.58
CA SER A 244 -19.67 -7.97 -2.44
C SER A 244 -20.03 -6.49 -2.64
N VAL A 245 -19.36 -5.76 -3.53
CA VAL A 245 -19.55 -4.31 -3.65
C VAL A 245 -19.14 -3.78 -5.02
N SER A 246 -19.85 -2.77 -5.51
CA SER A 246 -19.36 -1.86 -6.54
C SER A 246 -19.10 -0.48 -5.93
N GLY A 247 -18.25 0.32 -6.59
CA GLY A 247 -17.87 1.63 -6.07
C GLY A 247 -17.45 2.62 -7.13
N ALA A 248 -17.68 3.88 -6.85
CA ALA A 248 -17.19 5.01 -7.64
C ALA A 248 -16.11 5.74 -6.84
N TYR A 249 -14.98 5.97 -7.48
CA TYR A 249 -13.84 6.69 -6.90
C TYR A 249 -13.48 7.89 -7.76
N ARG A 250 -13.04 8.96 -7.09
CA ARG A 250 -12.47 10.13 -7.72
C ARG A 250 -11.18 10.49 -7.00
N PHE A 251 -10.08 10.49 -7.74
CA PHE A 251 -8.75 10.85 -7.28
C PHE A 251 -8.37 12.21 -7.87
N THR A 252 -8.06 13.19 -7.01
CA THR A 252 -7.47 14.46 -7.42
C THR A 252 -6.00 14.45 -7.05
N VAL A 253 -5.15 14.27 -8.04
CA VAL A 253 -3.71 14.04 -7.88
C VAL A 253 -2.96 15.36 -8.01
N ARG A 254 -2.10 15.65 -7.06
CA ARG A 254 -1.24 16.84 -7.03
C ARG A 254 0.19 16.42 -6.70
N PRO A 255 1.05 16.21 -7.73
CA PRO A 255 2.45 15.85 -7.53
C PRO A 255 3.24 16.93 -6.77
N GLY A 256 4.16 16.52 -5.91
CA GLY A 256 4.97 17.44 -5.13
C GLY A 256 5.77 16.77 -4.02
N TRP A 257 6.07 17.54 -2.99
CA TRP A 257 6.68 17.07 -1.73
C TRP A 257 5.84 17.53 -0.54
N PRO A 258 4.95 16.66 -0.01
CA PRO A 258 4.56 15.34 -0.55
C PRO A 258 3.70 15.45 -1.82
N THR A 259 3.58 14.36 -2.58
CA THR A 259 2.49 14.21 -3.53
C THR A 259 1.20 13.97 -2.76
N THR A 260 0.17 14.78 -3.03
CA THR A 260 -1.13 14.65 -2.37
C THR A 260 -2.18 14.11 -3.32
N ILE A 261 -3.04 13.23 -2.80
CA ILE A 261 -4.16 12.68 -3.56
C ILE A 261 -5.43 12.79 -2.70
N ASP A 262 -6.36 13.64 -3.11
CA ASP A 262 -7.70 13.65 -2.51
C ASP A 262 -8.51 12.51 -3.12
N VAL A 263 -9.13 11.69 -2.27
CA VAL A 263 -9.94 10.55 -2.68
C VAL A 263 -11.35 10.72 -2.15
N GLU A 264 -12.32 10.68 -3.07
CA GLU A 264 -13.74 10.58 -2.78
C GLU A 264 -14.22 9.21 -3.24
N ALA A 265 -14.91 8.48 -2.38
CA ALA A 265 -15.40 7.15 -2.69
C ALA A 265 -16.86 7.00 -2.28
N GLN A 266 -17.64 6.37 -3.14
CA GLN A 266 -19.02 5.99 -2.88
C GLN A 266 -19.20 4.51 -3.17
N LEU A 267 -19.55 3.75 -2.14
CA LEU A 267 -19.73 2.30 -2.22
C LEU A 267 -21.21 1.94 -2.30
N PHE A 268 -21.49 0.89 -3.06
CA PHE A 268 -22.82 0.31 -3.26
C PHE A 268 -22.74 -1.19 -2.95
N PRO A 269 -22.90 -1.60 -1.67
CA PRO A 269 -22.78 -2.99 -1.26
C PRO A 269 -23.87 -3.89 -1.84
N ARG A 270 -23.47 -5.05 -2.40
CA ARG A 270 -24.37 -6.15 -2.78
C ARG A 270 -24.65 -7.08 -1.60
N ALA A 271 -23.70 -7.18 -0.68
CA ALA A 271 -23.79 -7.94 0.55
C ALA A 271 -23.40 -7.05 1.74
N ASP A 272 -23.73 -7.48 2.97
CA ASP A 272 -23.22 -6.80 4.18
C ASP A 272 -21.69 -6.84 4.21
N LEU A 273 -21.04 -5.71 4.39
CA LEU A 273 -19.59 -5.59 4.51
C LEU A 273 -19.22 -5.49 6.00
N ASP A 274 -18.94 -6.62 6.62
CA ASP A 274 -18.58 -6.74 8.04
C ASP A 274 -17.07 -6.70 8.31
N LYS A 275 -16.26 -7.03 7.30
CA LYS A 275 -14.79 -7.02 7.35
C LYS A 275 -14.24 -6.10 6.26
N VAL A 276 -14.64 -4.83 6.30
CA VAL A 276 -14.21 -3.82 5.35
C VAL A 276 -13.07 -2.97 5.91
N GLY A 277 -12.08 -2.69 5.08
CA GLY A 277 -10.99 -1.76 5.36
C GLY A 277 -11.03 -0.57 4.42
N LEU A 278 -11.23 0.63 4.98
CA LEU A 278 -11.24 1.88 4.25
C LEU A 278 -9.82 2.47 4.16
N ALA A 279 -9.49 3.07 3.03
CA ALA A 279 -8.19 3.67 2.74
C ALA A 279 -7.00 2.76 3.07
N PRO A 280 -6.93 1.53 2.51
CA PRO A 280 -5.88 0.60 2.87
C PRO A 280 -4.53 0.98 2.26
N GLY A 281 -3.48 0.98 3.12
CA GLY A 281 -2.07 1.00 2.73
C GLY A 281 -1.48 -0.40 2.83
N THR A 282 -0.61 -0.77 1.89
CA THR A 282 0.06 -2.07 1.83
C THR A 282 1.55 -1.87 1.68
N SER A 283 2.36 -2.55 2.49
CA SER A 283 3.80 -2.38 2.56
C SER A 283 4.53 -3.71 2.75
N MET A 284 5.84 -3.66 2.68
CA MET A 284 6.72 -4.80 2.93
C MET A 284 7.58 -4.52 4.16
N PHE A 285 7.67 -5.51 5.05
CA PHE A 285 8.60 -5.54 6.17
C PHE A 285 9.20 -6.93 6.29
N TYR A 286 10.48 -7.07 6.01
CA TYR A 286 11.17 -8.35 6.10
C TYR A 286 11.94 -8.46 7.41
N PHE A 287 12.84 -7.52 7.72
CA PHE A 287 13.51 -7.39 9.01
C PHE A 287 14.06 -5.99 9.23
N SER A 288 14.30 -5.65 10.50
CA SER A 288 15.02 -4.47 10.96
C SER A 288 15.87 -4.79 12.19
N ALA A 289 16.50 -3.77 12.77
CA ALA A 289 17.24 -3.91 14.03
C ALA A 289 16.38 -4.46 15.20
N ASN A 290 15.06 -4.43 15.07
CA ASN A 290 14.11 -4.93 16.07
C ASN A 290 13.73 -6.41 15.90
N GLY A 291 14.15 -7.10 14.86
CA GLY A 291 13.68 -8.47 14.60
C GLY A 291 14.61 -9.30 13.70
N ARG A 292 15.91 -9.03 13.72
CA ARG A 292 16.90 -9.70 12.87
C ARG A 292 17.38 -11.07 13.41
N THR A 293 16.50 -11.87 13.96
CA THR A 293 16.88 -13.20 14.45
C THR A 293 16.94 -14.19 13.28
N GLU A 294 18.07 -14.90 13.13
CA GLU A 294 18.27 -15.96 12.11
C GLU A 294 18.25 -15.47 10.65
N ILE A 295 18.47 -14.17 10.41
CA ILE A 295 18.57 -13.61 9.06
C ILE A 295 20.03 -13.60 8.59
N ASP A 296 20.33 -14.32 7.52
CA ASP A 296 21.62 -14.30 6.82
C ASP A 296 21.54 -13.36 5.60
N ASP A 297 21.67 -12.05 5.86
CA ASP A 297 21.66 -11.00 4.87
C ASP A 297 22.72 -9.94 5.25
N PHE A 298 23.42 -9.39 4.25
CA PHE A 298 24.45 -8.37 4.51
C PHE A 298 23.85 -7.02 4.91
N ARG A 299 22.61 -6.76 4.50
CA ARG A 299 21.89 -5.52 4.79
C ARG A 299 21.47 -5.50 6.26
N PRO A 300 21.58 -4.36 6.96
CA PRO A 300 21.08 -4.23 8.33
C PRO A 300 19.55 -4.33 8.43
N GLU A 301 18.84 -3.73 7.49
CA GLU A 301 17.37 -3.64 7.47
C GLU A 301 16.83 -3.80 6.02
N VAL A 302 15.64 -4.39 5.90
CA VAL A 302 14.95 -4.58 4.62
C VAL A 302 13.45 -4.37 4.83
N HIS A 303 12.96 -3.18 4.48
CA HIS A 303 11.54 -2.82 4.61
C HIS A 303 11.19 -1.54 3.84
N ASP A 304 9.92 -1.41 3.47
CA ASP A 304 9.34 -0.20 2.85
C ASP A 304 8.78 0.77 3.88
N SER A 305 8.52 0.29 5.09
CA SER A 305 8.01 1.10 6.20
C SER A 305 8.56 0.57 7.52
N ASP A 306 8.95 1.50 8.43
CA ASP A 306 9.40 1.18 9.79
C ASP A 306 8.25 0.85 10.73
N GLY A 307 7.14 1.57 10.58
CA GLY A 307 6.07 1.50 11.56
C GLY A 307 4.75 2.09 11.09
N LEU A 308 3.73 1.81 11.88
CA LEU A 308 2.42 2.43 11.79
C LEU A 308 2.39 3.63 12.75
N LEU A 309 2.15 4.82 12.19
CA LEU A 309 1.85 6.03 12.94
C LEU A 309 0.33 6.23 12.98
N MET A 310 -0.20 6.60 14.13
CA MET A 310 -1.61 6.95 14.30
C MET A 310 -1.72 8.24 15.10
N VAL A 311 -2.65 9.11 14.70
CA VAL A 311 -3.08 10.27 15.46
C VAL A 311 -4.57 10.10 15.75
N THR A 312 -4.89 9.86 17.01
CA THR A 312 -6.26 9.59 17.43
C THR A 312 -7.19 10.81 17.25
N GLY A 313 -8.49 10.61 17.28
CA GLY A 313 -9.46 11.69 17.26
C GLY A 313 -9.26 12.72 18.38
N ARG A 314 -8.66 12.32 19.50
CA ARG A 314 -8.27 13.21 20.63
C ARG A 314 -6.95 13.96 20.39
N GLY A 315 -6.13 13.48 19.43
CA GLY A 315 -4.82 14.03 19.13
C GLY A 315 -3.65 13.29 19.77
N ASP A 316 -3.88 12.19 20.46
CA ASP A 316 -2.83 11.33 20.98
C ASP A 316 -2.10 10.67 19.82
N ARG A 317 -0.78 10.55 19.94
CA ARG A 317 0.09 10.01 18.90
C ARG A 317 0.61 8.66 19.33
N TRP A 318 0.48 7.68 18.45
CA TRP A 318 0.92 6.32 18.68
C TRP A 318 1.86 5.86 17.58
N TRP A 319 2.97 5.26 17.98
CA TRP A 319 3.91 4.62 17.09
C TRP A 319 3.97 3.12 17.35
N ARG A 320 3.71 2.34 16.33
CA ARG A 320 3.77 0.88 16.36
C ARG A 320 4.83 0.41 15.36
N PRO A 321 6.07 0.09 15.82
CA PRO A 321 7.07 -0.53 14.95
C PRO A 321 6.53 -1.78 14.30
N LEU A 322 6.78 -1.98 13.01
CA LEU A 322 6.39 -3.19 12.30
C LEU A 322 7.24 -4.37 12.70
N ALA A 323 6.72 -5.55 12.47
CA ALA A 323 7.40 -6.81 12.66
C ALA A 323 7.07 -7.80 11.54
N ASN A 324 7.97 -8.76 11.33
CA ASN A 324 7.70 -9.95 10.54
C ASN A 324 7.50 -11.12 11.53
N PRO A 325 6.25 -11.40 11.92
CA PRO A 325 5.97 -12.40 12.95
C PRO A 325 6.08 -13.83 12.40
N LYS A 326 6.17 -14.82 13.27
CA LYS A 326 6.13 -16.24 12.89
C LYS A 326 4.74 -16.71 12.47
N GLU A 327 3.71 -16.06 12.98
CA GLU A 327 2.30 -16.34 12.72
C GLU A 327 1.57 -15.05 12.39
N LEU A 328 0.47 -15.12 11.62
CA LEU A 328 -0.38 -13.98 11.28
C LEU A 328 -0.76 -13.20 12.53
N GLN A 329 -0.50 -11.89 12.52
CA GLN A 329 -0.88 -10.98 13.57
C GLN A 329 -1.88 -9.93 13.04
N ILE A 330 -2.96 -9.72 13.80
CA ILE A 330 -3.92 -8.65 13.53
C ILE A 330 -4.04 -7.82 14.81
N SER A 331 -3.73 -6.53 14.70
CA SER A 331 -3.82 -5.56 15.80
C SER A 331 -4.85 -4.49 15.49
N GLY A 332 -5.81 -4.27 16.39
CA GLY A 332 -6.84 -3.24 16.25
C GLY A 332 -6.66 -2.13 17.29
N PHE A 333 -6.48 -0.89 16.84
CA PHE A 333 -6.36 0.31 17.68
C PHE A 333 -7.69 1.05 17.62
N GLN A 334 -8.53 0.82 18.65
CA GLN A 334 -9.87 1.40 18.69
C GLN A 334 -9.82 2.92 18.86
N ASP A 335 -10.62 3.62 18.06
CA ASP A 335 -10.72 5.08 18.10
C ASP A 335 -12.08 5.54 17.57
N ARG A 336 -12.27 6.85 17.59
CA ARG A 336 -13.40 7.52 16.95
C ARG A 336 -12.86 8.66 16.09
N SER A 337 -13.15 8.60 14.78
CA SER A 337 -12.72 9.60 13.80
C SER A 337 -11.25 9.98 13.96
N PRO A 338 -10.30 9.07 13.63
CA PRO A 338 -8.89 9.36 13.76
C PRO A 338 -8.51 10.59 12.93
N ARG A 339 -7.58 11.39 13.42
CA ARG A 339 -7.05 12.52 12.64
C ARG A 339 -6.16 12.06 11.49
N GLY A 340 -5.56 10.88 11.63
CA GLY A 340 -4.80 10.24 10.57
C GLY A 340 -4.10 8.98 11.03
N PHE A 341 -3.68 8.19 10.06
CA PHE A 341 -2.85 6.99 10.25
C PHE A 341 -2.03 6.73 8.99
N GLY A 342 -0.97 5.95 9.12
CA GLY A 342 -0.17 5.64 7.94
C GLY A 342 1.04 4.76 8.20
N LEU A 343 1.56 4.18 7.13
CA LEU A 343 2.76 3.37 7.09
C LEU A 343 3.96 4.27 6.77
N ILE A 344 4.86 4.42 7.72
CA ILE A 344 5.89 5.45 7.71
C ILE A 344 7.28 4.82 7.60
N GLN A 345 8.10 5.34 6.68
CA GLN A 345 9.53 5.05 6.57
C GLN A 345 10.31 6.19 7.21
N ARG A 346 10.80 6.01 8.43
CA ARG A 346 11.53 7.03 9.19
C ARG A 346 13.02 6.98 8.99
N ASP A 347 13.58 5.77 8.96
CA ASP A 347 15.01 5.62 8.69
C ASP A 347 15.29 5.94 7.22
N ARG A 348 16.07 7.00 7.02
CA ARG A 348 16.46 7.52 5.71
C ARG A 348 17.96 7.42 5.47
N ALA A 349 18.67 6.73 6.36
CA ALA A 349 20.11 6.58 6.22
C ALA A 349 20.44 5.41 5.27
N PHE A 350 21.25 5.65 4.24
CA PHE A 350 21.74 4.57 3.38
C PHE A 350 22.46 3.48 4.18
N ALA A 351 23.15 3.86 5.26
CA ALA A 351 23.87 2.92 6.13
C ALA A 351 22.99 1.86 6.76
N SER A 352 21.69 2.13 6.94
CA SER A 352 20.73 1.19 7.52
C SER A 352 20.29 0.12 6.53
N TYR A 353 20.41 0.37 5.22
CA TYR A 353 19.93 -0.56 4.19
C TYR A 353 21.04 -1.16 3.34
N GLN A 354 22.08 -0.37 3.00
CA GLN A 354 23.22 -0.80 2.16
C GLN A 354 22.82 -1.34 0.79
N ASP A 355 21.65 -0.99 0.29
CA ASP A 355 21.09 -1.51 -0.97
C ASP A 355 21.00 -0.39 -2.01
N LEU A 356 21.85 -0.46 -3.04
CA LEU A 356 21.91 0.51 -4.12
C LEU A 356 20.78 0.33 -5.14
N GLU A 357 20.21 -0.88 -5.26
CA GLU A 357 19.17 -1.21 -6.23
C GLU A 357 17.79 -0.89 -5.66
N ALA A 358 17.45 -1.45 -4.51
CA ALA A 358 16.14 -1.25 -3.87
C ALA A 358 15.98 0.15 -3.28
N ALA A 359 17.10 0.77 -2.86
CA ALA A 359 17.16 2.14 -2.34
C ALA A 359 16.06 2.45 -1.31
N TYR A 360 15.88 1.58 -0.31
CA TYR A 360 14.78 1.66 0.69
C TYR A 360 14.71 3.01 1.40
N GLN A 361 15.85 3.67 1.65
CA GLN A 361 15.90 5.01 2.26
C GLN A 361 15.20 6.09 1.42
N ARG A 362 14.95 5.83 0.12
CA ARG A 362 14.28 6.75 -0.81
C ARG A 362 12.82 6.41 -1.04
N ARG A 363 12.28 5.36 -0.40
CA ARG A 363 10.89 4.96 -0.55
C ARG A 363 9.97 5.87 0.27
N PRO A 364 8.76 6.22 -0.21
CA PRO A 364 7.88 7.15 0.49
C PRO A 364 7.26 6.54 1.73
N SER A 365 6.86 7.39 2.65
CA SER A 365 5.80 7.12 3.63
C SER A 365 4.46 7.32 2.97
N LEU A 366 3.41 6.65 3.47
CA LEU A 366 2.02 6.89 3.14
C LEU A 366 1.28 7.34 4.39
N TRP A 367 0.81 8.59 4.40
CA TRP A 367 -0.03 9.14 5.44
C TRP A 367 -1.45 9.36 4.92
N ILE A 368 -2.45 9.04 5.73
CA ILE A 368 -3.86 9.05 5.39
C ILE A 368 -4.59 9.95 6.37
N GLU A 369 -5.26 10.98 5.87
CA GLU A 369 -6.13 11.85 6.66
C GLU A 369 -7.58 11.65 6.25
N PRO A 370 -8.44 11.12 7.15
CA PRO A 370 -9.87 11.10 6.96
C PRO A 370 -10.46 12.49 6.73
N VAL A 371 -11.42 12.59 5.84
CA VAL A 371 -12.20 13.83 5.61
C VAL A 371 -13.61 13.60 6.12
N GLY A 372 -14.04 14.41 7.08
CA GLY A 372 -15.32 14.26 7.75
C GLY A 372 -15.28 13.30 8.95
N ASP A 373 -16.44 12.90 9.41
CA ASP A 373 -16.60 11.97 10.55
C ASP A 373 -16.62 10.51 10.06
N TRP A 374 -15.58 9.75 10.39
CA TRP A 374 -15.51 8.32 10.07
C TRP A 374 -16.13 7.42 11.17
N GLY A 375 -16.66 8.01 12.22
CA GLY A 375 -17.35 7.30 13.29
C GLY A 375 -16.42 6.52 14.21
N ALA A 376 -16.99 5.55 14.93
CA ALA A 376 -16.27 4.61 15.76
C ALA A 376 -15.71 3.46 14.91
N GLY A 377 -14.51 2.95 15.28
CA GLY A 377 -13.85 1.87 14.56
C GLY A 377 -12.48 1.60 15.12
N ALA A 378 -11.61 1.07 14.28
CA ALA A 378 -10.22 0.81 14.63
C ALA A 378 -9.29 1.04 13.44
N VAL A 379 -8.11 1.58 13.69
CA VAL A 379 -6.98 1.41 12.77
C VAL A 379 -6.51 -0.04 12.94
N THR A 380 -6.61 -0.82 11.88
CA THR A 380 -6.24 -2.24 11.88
C THR A 380 -4.90 -2.41 11.17
N LEU A 381 -3.97 -3.08 11.82
CA LEU A 381 -2.68 -3.50 11.28
C LEU A 381 -2.67 -5.02 11.13
N VAL A 382 -2.38 -5.48 9.93
CA VAL A 382 -2.19 -6.90 9.59
C VAL A 382 -0.72 -7.11 9.26
N GLU A 383 -0.06 -8.04 9.96
CA GLU A 383 1.33 -8.44 9.76
C GLU A 383 1.35 -9.94 9.40
N ILE A 384 1.68 -10.24 8.15
CA ILE A 384 1.68 -11.60 7.59
C ILE A 384 3.11 -12.14 7.61
N PRO A 385 3.36 -13.37 8.08
CA PRO A 385 4.69 -13.98 8.01
C PRO A 385 5.24 -14.01 6.59
N THR A 386 6.50 -13.62 6.41
CA THR A 386 7.19 -13.74 5.12
C THR A 386 8.63 -14.20 5.29
N ASN A 387 9.13 -14.95 4.32
CA ASN A 387 10.53 -15.36 4.22
C ASN A 387 11.29 -14.63 3.11
N SER A 388 10.68 -13.60 2.54
CA SER A 388 11.25 -12.86 1.42
C SER A 388 10.74 -11.43 1.36
N GLU A 389 11.60 -10.50 0.92
CA GLU A 389 11.28 -9.10 0.67
C GLU A 389 10.35 -8.87 -0.54
N ILE A 390 10.08 -9.93 -1.32
CA ILE A 390 9.23 -9.80 -2.50
C ILE A 390 7.72 -9.75 -2.18
N HIS A 391 7.34 -10.00 -0.93
CA HIS A 391 5.94 -10.04 -0.51
C HIS A 391 5.56 -8.77 0.23
N ASP A 392 4.51 -8.11 -0.22
CA ASP A 392 3.82 -7.06 0.55
C ASP A 392 3.06 -7.75 1.70
N ASN A 393 3.69 -7.82 2.87
CA ASN A 393 3.19 -8.58 4.02
C ASN A 393 2.57 -7.72 5.13
N ILE A 394 2.46 -6.43 4.90
CA ILE A 394 1.88 -5.46 5.85
C ILE A 394 0.68 -4.80 5.22
N VAL A 395 -0.45 -4.76 5.94
CA VAL A 395 -1.63 -3.98 5.53
C VAL A 395 -2.13 -3.17 6.71
N ALA A 396 -2.42 -1.89 6.48
CA ALA A 396 -3.05 -1.01 7.48
C ALA A 396 -4.25 -0.30 6.87
N TYR A 397 -5.37 -0.24 7.60
CA TYR A 397 -6.61 0.37 7.14
C TYR A 397 -7.51 0.78 8.32
N TRP A 398 -8.52 1.58 8.04
CA TRP A 398 -9.60 1.85 8.99
C TRP A 398 -10.70 0.82 8.87
N SER A 399 -11.03 0.15 9.98
CA SER A 399 -12.20 -0.74 10.10
C SER A 399 -13.33 -0.01 10.82
N PRO A 400 -14.43 0.35 10.15
CA PRO A 400 -15.63 0.84 10.85
C PRO A 400 -16.13 -0.19 11.89
N GLN A 401 -16.64 0.30 13.02
CA GLN A 401 -17.20 -0.57 14.06
C GLN A 401 -18.45 -1.30 13.57
N ASP A 402 -19.29 -0.58 12.83
CA ASP A 402 -20.53 -1.12 12.30
C ASP A 402 -20.31 -1.60 10.86
N LYS A 403 -20.94 -2.72 10.50
CA LYS A 403 -20.97 -3.19 9.13
C LYS A 403 -21.66 -2.19 8.21
N ILE A 404 -21.25 -2.16 6.95
CA ILE A 404 -21.95 -1.39 5.92
C ILE A 404 -23.02 -2.31 5.31
N PRO A 405 -24.33 -2.02 5.49
CA PRO A 405 -25.38 -2.95 5.08
C PRO A 405 -25.54 -3.06 3.55
N ALA A 406 -25.95 -4.23 3.09
CA ALA A 406 -26.33 -4.44 1.70
C ALA A 406 -27.43 -3.45 1.25
N GLY A 407 -27.37 -3.02 0.00
CA GLY A 407 -28.34 -2.13 -0.62
C GLY A 407 -28.30 -0.68 -0.16
N THR A 408 -27.33 -0.31 0.69
CA THR A 408 -27.12 1.09 1.09
C THR A 408 -26.14 1.80 0.16
N GLU A 409 -26.04 3.11 0.31
CA GLU A 409 -24.99 3.93 -0.29
C GLU A 409 -24.09 4.43 0.83
N PHE A 410 -22.80 4.18 0.73
CA PHE A 410 -21.84 4.58 1.75
C PHE A 410 -20.77 5.48 1.12
N PHE A 411 -20.69 6.71 1.61
CA PHE A 411 -19.72 7.71 1.15
C PHE A 411 -18.62 7.89 2.20
N PHE A 412 -17.37 7.96 1.74
CA PHE A 412 -16.23 8.38 2.54
C PHE A 412 -15.22 9.12 1.68
N ALA A 413 -14.44 9.98 2.32
CA ALA A 413 -13.38 10.72 1.66
C ALA A 413 -12.14 10.79 2.55
N TYR A 414 -10.99 10.91 1.93
CA TYR A 414 -9.71 11.00 2.63
C TYR A 414 -8.65 11.66 1.73
N ARG A 415 -7.59 12.10 2.35
CA ARG A 415 -6.40 12.61 1.66
C ARG A 415 -5.23 11.69 1.93
N LEU A 416 -4.49 11.36 0.89
CA LEU A 416 -3.22 10.64 0.92
C LEU A 416 -2.07 11.61 0.74
N PHE A 417 -1.00 11.37 1.50
CA PHE A 417 0.27 12.07 1.36
C PHE A 417 1.36 11.02 1.14
N TRP A 418 2.01 11.11 -0.02
CA TRP A 418 3.15 10.27 -0.38
C TRP A 418 4.41 11.11 -0.29
N GLY A 419 5.29 10.80 0.68
CA GLY A 419 6.46 11.63 0.90
C GLY A 419 7.29 11.22 2.10
N GLY A 420 7.79 12.21 2.82
CA GLY A 420 8.43 12.04 4.12
C GLY A 420 7.41 11.79 5.24
N ASP A 421 7.87 11.89 6.47
CA ASP A 421 6.97 11.86 7.61
C ASP A 421 5.96 13.01 7.53
N PRO A 422 4.69 12.76 7.89
CA PRO A 422 3.73 13.85 7.97
C PRO A 422 4.26 14.91 8.95
N ALA A 423 3.95 16.17 8.67
CA ALA A 423 4.36 17.29 9.53
C ALA A 423 3.83 17.04 10.95
N LEU A 424 4.69 16.53 11.79
CA LEU A 424 4.39 16.29 13.18
C LEU A 424 4.44 17.65 13.91
N ALA A 425 3.48 17.88 14.81
CA ALA A 425 3.40 19.16 15.53
C ALA A 425 4.76 19.56 16.11
N ALA A 426 5.18 20.79 15.86
CA ALA A 426 6.41 21.32 16.42
C ALA A 426 6.44 21.14 17.95
N GLY A 427 7.56 20.66 18.50
CA GLY A 427 7.71 20.46 19.94
C GLY A 427 7.32 19.10 20.50
N ALA A 428 6.94 18.13 19.67
CA ALA A 428 6.68 16.75 20.12
C ALA A 428 7.95 15.88 20.02
N ALA A 429 8.12 14.95 20.95
CA ALA A 429 9.11 13.88 20.82
C ALA A 429 8.52 12.72 20.02
N TYR A 430 9.30 12.11 19.14
CA TYR A 430 8.91 10.98 18.32
C TYR A 430 9.82 9.77 18.53
N VAL A 431 9.29 8.58 18.34
CA VAL A 431 10.09 7.35 18.39
C VAL A 431 10.95 7.27 17.12
N ALA A 432 12.23 7.50 17.27
CA ALA A 432 13.20 7.48 16.17
C ALA A 432 13.64 6.06 15.82
N ALA A 433 13.81 5.19 16.83
CA ALA A 433 14.23 3.82 16.63
C ALA A 433 13.75 2.91 17.78
N THR A 434 13.52 1.65 17.45
CA THR A 434 13.25 0.58 18.41
C THR A 434 14.25 -0.55 18.18
N ARG A 435 14.85 -1.05 19.25
CA ARG A 435 15.74 -2.21 19.24
C ARG A 435 15.35 -3.17 20.35
N SER A 436 15.43 -4.45 20.09
CA SER A 436 15.22 -5.46 21.11
C SER A 436 16.27 -6.56 21.03
N GLY A 437 16.61 -7.13 22.16
CA GLY A 437 17.57 -8.18 22.25
C GLY A 437 17.43 -8.98 23.53
N ARG A 438 18.29 -9.97 23.71
CA ARG A 438 18.37 -10.72 24.98
C ARG A 438 18.96 -9.80 26.06
N ALA A 439 18.35 -9.80 27.25
CA ALA A 439 18.90 -9.07 28.37
C ALA A 439 20.10 -9.82 29.00
N GLY A 440 21.08 -9.04 29.50
CA GLY A 440 22.25 -9.57 30.24
C GLY A 440 23.38 -10.12 29.37
N VAL A 441 24.56 -10.26 29.99
CA VAL A 441 25.84 -10.69 29.38
C VAL A 441 26.21 -12.15 29.75
N GLY A 442 25.41 -12.87 30.47
CA GLY A 442 25.83 -14.10 31.16
C GLY A 442 24.98 -15.32 30.87
N GLY A 443 24.75 -15.71 29.62
CA GLY A 443 24.11 -16.99 29.28
C GLY A 443 22.64 -16.89 28.83
N PRO A 444 21.99 -18.03 28.53
CA PRO A 444 20.61 -18.03 28.05
C PRO A 444 19.63 -17.44 29.08
N THR A 445 18.83 -16.47 28.68
CA THR A 445 17.75 -15.91 29.50
C THR A 445 16.53 -15.65 28.62
N PRO A 446 15.31 -15.89 29.11
CA PRO A 446 14.09 -15.50 28.42
C PRO A 446 13.84 -13.99 28.48
N VAL A 447 14.51 -13.27 29.37
CA VAL A 447 14.33 -11.84 29.57
C VAL A 447 14.78 -11.06 28.34
N ARG A 448 13.94 -10.14 27.88
CA ARG A 448 14.19 -9.30 26.72
C ARG A 448 14.50 -7.87 27.15
N LEU A 449 15.52 -7.27 26.55
CA LEU A 449 15.81 -5.84 26.67
C LEU A 449 15.20 -5.11 25.47
N PHE A 450 14.43 -4.08 25.76
CA PHE A 450 13.94 -3.12 24.79
C PHE A 450 14.67 -1.79 24.95
N VAL A 451 15.02 -1.19 23.84
CA VAL A 451 15.66 0.12 23.75
C VAL A 451 14.91 0.95 22.73
N ILE A 452 14.34 2.05 23.19
CA ILE A 452 13.54 2.98 22.38
C ILE A 452 14.27 4.32 22.40
N ASP A 453 14.70 4.79 21.23
CA ASP A 453 15.29 6.10 21.06
C ASP A 453 14.20 7.09 20.62
N TYR A 454 14.10 8.20 21.35
CA TYR A 454 13.23 9.32 21.03
C TYR A 454 14.06 10.46 20.45
N GLY A 455 13.64 10.96 19.30
CA GLY A 455 14.13 12.18 18.70
C GLY A 455 13.18 13.36 18.96
N TYR A 456 13.61 14.56 18.59
CA TYR A 456 12.82 15.78 18.72
C TYR A 456 12.68 16.47 17.39
N PHE A 457 11.52 17.09 17.19
CA PHE A 457 11.34 18.00 16.08
C PHE A 457 12.00 19.35 16.39
N GLU A 458 12.41 20.09 15.35
CA GLU A 458 13.06 21.40 15.50
C GLU A 458 12.33 22.31 16.49
N GLY A 459 13.11 23.01 17.33
CA GLY A 459 12.60 23.96 18.33
C GLY A 459 12.43 23.41 19.74
N VAL A 460 12.76 22.14 19.99
CA VAL A 460 12.79 21.57 21.34
C VAL A 460 14.17 21.72 21.93
N ASP A 461 14.23 22.31 23.14
CA ASP A 461 15.47 22.40 23.91
C ASP A 461 15.75 21.08 24.64
N PRO A 462 16.76 20.28 24.25
CA PRO A 462 17.07 19.00 24.88
C PRO A 462 17.34 19.08 26.38
N VAL A 463 17.84 20.22 26.85
CA VAL A 463 18.18 20.45 28.28
C VAL A 463 16.91 20.50 29.14
N LYS A 464 15.79 20.98 28.59
CA LYS A 464 14.50 21.05 29.30
C LYS A 464 13.82 19.68 29.44
N LEU A 465 14.33 18.65 28.79
CA LEU A 465 13.76 17.30 28.72
C LEU A 465 14.38 16.33 29.72
N GLY A 466 15.41 16.76 30.46
CA GLY A 466 16.18 15.91 31.38
C GLY A 466 15.39 15.24 32.51
N ASN A 467 14.13 15.63 32.74
CA ASN A 467 13.24 15.06 33.77
C ASN A 467 12.06 14.28 33.21
N ALA A 468 12.21 13.67 32.04
CA ALA A 468 11.15 12.80 31.49
C ALA A 468 10.92 11.59 32.40
N LYS A 469 9.67 11.32 32.72
CA LYS A 469 9.24 10.12 33.43
C LYS A 469 8.63 9.13 32.46
N ALA A 470 9.13 7.89 32.47
CA ALA A 470 8.56 6.83 31.65
C ALA A 470 7.48 6.06 32.41
N SER A 471 6.43 5.71 31.69
CA SER A 471 5.45 4.70 32.09
C SER A 471 5.50 3.57 31.08
N VAL A 472 5.89 2.37 31.52
CA VAL A 472 5.92 1.18 30.69
C VAL A 472 4.92 0.17 31.24
N GLN A 473 4.04 -0.33 30.37
CA GLN A 473 3.01 -1.30 30.73
C GLN A 473 3.14 -2.54 29.85
N ALA A 474 2.86 -3.69 30.43
CA ALA A 474 2.77 -4.98 29.76
C ALA A 474 1.43 -5.63 30.10
N SER A 475 0.77 -6.23 29.12
CA SER A 475 -0.48 -6.97 29.35
C SER A 475 -0.28 -8.22 30.22
N LYS A 476 0.92 -8.78 30.14
CA LYS A 476 1.37 -9.96 30.89
C LYS A 476 2.88 -9.91 31.09
N GLY A 477 3.44 -10.86 31.86
CA GLY A 477 4.85 -10.85 32.22
C GLY A 477 5.21 -9.76 33.25
N THR A 478 6.48 -9.43 33.37
CA THR A 478 6.97 -8.44 34.34
C THR A 478 7.94 -7.48 33.69
N VAL A 479 7.66 -6.19 33.79
CA VAL A 479 8.57 -5.11 33.37
C VAL A 479 9.50 -4.75 34.52
N LYS A 480 10.80 -4.69 34.24
CA LYS A 480 11.87 -4.37 35.20
C LYS A 480 12.83 -3.34 34.61
N ASN A 481 13.63 -2.71 35.48
CA ASN A 481 14.77 -1.85 35.08
C ASN A 481 14.42 -0.78 34.07
N VAL A 482 13.30 -0.05 34.29
CA VAL A 482 12.90 1.07 33.43
C VAL A 482 13.83 2.25 33.66
N VAL A 483 14.56 2.64 32.63
CA VAL A 483 15.55 3.73 32.69
C VAL A 483 15.32 4.71 31.52
N VAL A 484 15.28 6.00 31.83
CA VAL A 484 15.33 7.09 30.85
C VAL A 484 16.66 7.80 30.98
N ALA A 485 17.38 7.95 29.90
CA ALA A 485 18.65 8.64 29.86
C ALA A 485 18.74 9.57 28.63
N ALA A 486 19.47 10.67 28.76
CA ALA A 486 19.83 11.48 27.60
C ALA A 486 20.72 10.65 26.66
N ASN A 487 20.45 10.78 25.35
CA ASN A 487 21.27 10.19 24.30
C ASN A 487 22.04 11.33 23.58
N PRO A 488 23.29 11.56 23.94
CA PRO A 488 24.06 12.66 23.34
C PRO A 488 24.38 12.44 21.86
N GLU A 489 24.43 11.20 21.40
CA GLU A 489 24.72 10.83 20.01
C GLU A 489 23.59 11.25 19.06
N THR A 490 22.35 11.17 19.53
CA THR A 490 21.16 11.55 18.74
C THR A 490 20.55 12.86 19.19
N GLN A 491 21.12 13.50 20.22
CA GLN A 491 20.54 14.67 20.90
C GLN A 491 19.11 14.44 21.38
N GLY A 492 18.79 13.19 21.74
CA GLY A 492 17.46 12.74 22.12
C GLY A 492 17.42 12.10 23.50
N LEU A 493 16.38 11.29 23.75
CA LEU A 493 16.25 10.46 24.94
C LEU A 493 16.26 8.97 24.55
N ARG A 494 16.82 8.16 25.44
CA ARG A 494 16.73 6.70 25.37
C ARG A 494 15.93 6.19 26.53
N LEU A 495 14.84 5.47 26.24
CA LEU A 495 14.12 4.65 27.18
C LEU A 495 14.57 3.20 27.02
N SER A 496 14.98 2.56 28.10
CA SER A 496 15.25 1.13 28.12
C SER A 496 14.49 0.44 29.25
N PHE A 497 14.09 -0.79 29.02
CA PHE A 497 13.46 -1.64 30.03
C PHE A 497 13.64 -3.12 29.71
N GLU A 498 13.51 -3.94 30.72
CA GLU A 498 13.53 -5.40 30.59
C GLU A 498 12.11 -5.96 30.71
N LEU A 499 11.79 -6.93 29.86
CA LEU A 499 10.59 -7.75 29.93
C LEU A 499 10.97 -9.17 30.30
N ASP A 500 10.49 -9.62 31.44
CA ASP A 500 10.50 -11.04 31.81
C ASP A 500 9.16 -11.65 31.39
N PRO A 501 9.11 -12.42 30.30
CA PRO A 501 7.85 -12.92 29.77
C PRO A 501 7.27 -14.07 30.59
N GLY A 502 8.08 -14.73 31.47
CA GLY A 502 7.66 -15.97 32.13
C GLY A 502 7.35 -17.04 31.09
N ASN A 503 6.14 -17.58 31.11
CA ASN A 503 5.66 -18.61 30.17
C ASN A 503 4.74 -18.03 29.06
N GLU A 504 4.65 -16.73 28.97
CA GLU A 504 3.77 -16.10 27.99
C GLU A 504 4.39 -16.13 26.60
N THR A 505 3.56 -16.36 25.58
CA THR A 505 3.97 -16.40 24.17
C THR A 505 3.58 -15.14 23.42
N LEU A 506 2.67 -14.33 23.98
CA LEU A 506 2.25 -13.05 23.42
C LEU A 506 2.03 -12.04 24.54
N ILE A 507 2.65 -10.86 24.39
CA ILE A 507 2.55 -9.74 25.34
C ILE A 507 2.40 -8.44 24.58
N GLU A 508 1.35 -7.67 24.88
CA GLU A 508 1.20 -6.29 24.41
C GLU A 508 1.96 -5.37 25.35
N LEU A 509 2.75 -4.48 24.78
CA LEU A 509 3.58 -3.50 25.48
C LEU A 509 3.19 -2.10 25.07
N THR A 510 3.19 -1.17 26.02
CA THR A 510 3.12 0.27 25.74
C THR A 510 4.16 1.02 26.56
N ALA A 511 4.72 2.07 25.99
CA ALA A 511 5.63 2.97 26.69
C ALA A 511 5.29 4.42 26.34
N ALA A 512 5.20 5.27 27.36
CA ALA A 512 4.93 6.68 27.23
C ALA A 512 5.92 7.50 28.05
N LEU A 513 6.30 8.68 27.54
CA LEU A 513 7.09 9.66 28.25
C LEU A 513 6.21 10.85 28.66
N ALA A 514 6.34 11.26 29.92
CA ALA A 514 5.71 12.48 30.45
C ALA A 514 6.81 13.49 30.78
N PHE A 515 6.66 14.71 30.33
CA PHE A 515 7.58 15.82 30.56
C PHE A 515 6.98 16.84 31.53
N GLU A 516 7.79 17.36 32.46
CA GLU A 516 7.35 18.41 33.39
C GLU A 516 6.94 19.72 32.65
N SER A 517 7.50 19.93 31.46
CA SER A 517 7.16 21.04 30.57
C SER A 517 5.79 20.98 29.93
N GLY A 518 5.06 19.86 30.08
CA GLY A 518 3.80 19.59 29.38
C GLY A 518 3.96 19.25 27.89
N GLN A 519 5.18 19.04 27.41
CA GLN A 519 5.42 18.54 26.07
C GLN A 519 4.86 17.12 25.91
N THR A 520 4.50 16.76 24.68
CA THR A 520 3.96 15.44 24.34
C THR A 520 5.02 14.59 23.64
N ALA A 521 4.94 13.30 23.84
CA ALA A 521 5.69 12.30 23.08
C ALA A 521 4.74 11.34 22.41
N GLU A 522 5.24 10.68 21.38
CA GLU A 522 4.55 9.51 20.84
C GLU A 522 4.51 8.40 21.88
N THR A 523 3.34 7.78 22.04
CA THR A 523 3.22 6.54 22.79
C THR A 523 3.71 5.41 21.91
N TRP A 524 4.73 4.71 22.36
CA TRP A 524 5.21 3.50 21.71
C TRP A 524 4.33 2.30 22.10
N ALA A 525 3.91 1.52 21.10
CA ALA A 525 3.18 0.27 21.28
C ALA A 525 3.89 -0.86 20.55
N PHE A 526 3.91 -2.06 21.13
CA PHE A 526 4.55 -3.21 20.52
C PHE A 526 3.89 -4.51 20.95
N ARG A 527 3.78 -5.46 20.03
CA ARG A 527 3.38 -6.83 20.33
C ARG A 527 4.63 -7.70 20.32
N TRP A 528 5.00 -8.21 21.48
CA TRP A 528 6.06 -9.18 21.59
C TRP A 528 5.50 -10.60 21.46
N THR A 529 6.18 -11.44 20.69
CA THR A 529 5.92 -12.88 20.59
C THR A 529 7.21 -13.66 20.83
N SER A 530 7.10 -14.89 21.36
CA SER A 530 8.23 -15.77 21.71
C SER A 530 8.97 -16.34 20.50
#